data_ff2751496cefa75f3624f1a28091b815
#
_entry.id   ff2751496cefa75f3624f1a28091b815
#
_cell.length_a   1.000
_cell.length_b   1.000
_cell.length_c   1.000
_cell.angle_alpha   90.00
_cell.angle_beta   90.00
_cell.angle_gamma   90.00
#
_symmetry.space_group_name_H-M   'P 1'
#
loop_
_entity.id
_entity.type
_entity.pdbx_description
1 polymer ?
#
loop_
_entity_poly.entity_id
_entity_poly.type
_entity_poly.pdbx_seq_one_letter_code
_entity_poly.pdbx_strand_id
1 'polypeptide(L)'
;VKGLSSKPIIDILISLCDWSAITKLADVLVRMGYDIDEKCDDTPRLFLKKYNEISSENYHVHICEPNCRWGRDMLVFKNELMTNTVFANQYVDLKKKLIKDYSGDIESYMKGKKTLIENKLIEINDEFGVDRMLSYQRAESNKAENLQIYMMLTQFIISLLAVISVYRSKGSELFWLAIIGFILIVVWFFLSQAQQRRRSAGDQARRVVLLMSGLKILPSAGQSLRINDSFNGEITSDTLRREEDHFATREKPGYKRLVEMIEESSYWTCYLQKASAKLMLVILFFLATIIFIVTGAAILSLNTNELISFSRSMIALMIFIISTDVLGLLISYRNASSSIGNIFNRVEGISAKGFLKSDALLLMADYNSAIEKAPATLPFVYILCQKKLNKKWRTYSEMKLKGE
;
A
#
# COMPACT_ATOMS: atom_id res chain seq x y z
N VAL A 1 2.39 26.16 -22.67
CA VAL A 1 3.44 25.59 -23.52
C VAL A 1 3.21 26.06 -24.93
N LYS A 2 4.19 26.77 -25.51
CA LYS A 2 4.07 27.35 -26.87
C LYS A 2 3.93 26.23 -27.91
N GLY A 3 2.91 26.35 -28.78
CA GLY A 3 2.67 25.33 -29.83
C GLY A 3 1.77 24.17 -29.42
N LEU A 4 1.36 24.07 -28.17
CA LEU A 4 0.45 23.02 -27.70
C LEU A 4 -1.01 23.49 -27.77
N SER A 5 -1.88 22.75 -28.47
CA SER A 5 -3.32 23.04 -28.48
C SER A 5 -3.89 22.90 -27.06
N SER A 6 -4.50 23.97 -26.55
CA SER A 6 -5.08 24.01 -25.21
C SER A 6 -6.40 24.80 -25.21
N LYS A 7 -7.21 24.63 -24.16
CA LYS A 7 -8.31 25.56 -23.87
C LYS A 7 -7.74 26.97 -23.64
N PRO A 8 -8.50 28.05 -23.86
CA PRO A 8 -8.04 29.41 -23.60
C PRO A 8 -8.02 29.70 -22.11
N ILE A 9 -7.16 28.98 -21.38
CA ILE A 9 -6.97 29.09 -19.93
C ILE A 9 -5.49 29.36 -19.66
N ILE A 10 -5.22 30.39 -18.88
CA ILE A 10 -3.88 30.71 -18.40
C ILE A 10 -3.75 30.18 -16.98
N ASP A 11 -2.90 29.18 -16.80
CA ASP A 11 -2.57 28.62 -15.47
C ASP A 11 -1.44 29.43 -14.85
N ILE A 12 -1.68 29.98 -13.65
CA ILE A 12 -0.73 30.78 -12.86
C ILE A 12 -0.41 30.03 -11.58
N LEU A 13 0.89 29.79 -11.32
CA LEU A 13 1.36 29.21 -10.08
C LEU A 13 2.00 30.30 -9.21
N ILE A 14 1.50 30.47 -7.98
CA ILE A 14 2.05 31.38 -6.96
C ILE A 14 2.62 30.55 -5.81
N SER A 15 3.88 30.76 -5.50
CA SER A 15 4.53 30.20 -4.31
C SER A 15 4.50 31.23 -3.18
N LEU A 16 3.79 30.93 -2.08
CA LEU A 16 3.60 31.82 -0.94
C LEU A 16 4.53 31.39 0.19
N CYS A 17 5.55 32.22 0.49
CA CYS A 17 6.57 31.93 1.52
C CYS A 17 6.00 31.91 2.95
N ASP A 18 4.97 32.68 3.22
CA ASP A 18 4.27 32.71 4.50
C ASP A 18 2.82 32.27 4.30
N TRP A 19 2.55 31.01 4.63
CA TRP A 19 1.20 30.44 4.45
C TRP A 19 0.15 31.12 5.34
N SER A 20 0.54 31.78 6.42
CA SER A 20 -0.40 32.54 7.27
C SER A 20 -1.04 33.71 6.54
N ALA A 21 -0.42 34.21 5.46
CA ALA A 21 -0.95 35.27 4.62
C ALA A 21 -1.97 34.80 3.56
N ILE A 22 -2.25 33.50 3.48
CA ILE A 22 -3.11 32.93 2.42
C ILE A 22 -4.51 33.55 2.40
N THR A 23 -5.11 33.78 3.57
CA THR A 23 -6.45 34.35 3.68
C THR A 23 -6.48 35.78 3.14
N LYS A 24 -5.47 36.60 3.47
CA LYS A 24 -5.37 37.97 2.97
C LYS A 24 -5.20 38.01 1.44
N LEU A 25 -4.36 37.10 0.90
CA LEU A 25 -4.15 37.00 -0.53
C LEU A 25 -5.41 36.51 -1.25
N ALA A 26 -6.11 35.54 -0.69
CA ALA A 26 -7.38 35.06 -1.20
C ALA A 26 -8.42 36.18 -1.27
N ASP A 27 -8.58 36.98 -0.20
CA ASP A 27 -9.49 38.12 -0.16
C ASP A 27 -9.19 39.16 -1.25
N VAL A 28 -7.90 39.43 -1.49
CA VAL A 28 -7.50 40.36 -2.58
C VAL A 28 -7.88 39.79 -3.93
N LEU A 29 -7.62 38.53 -4.20
CA LEU A 29 -7.95 37.87 -5.48
C LEU A 29 -9.47 37.81 -5.69
N VAL A 30 -10.24 37.52 -4.64
CA VAL A 30 -11.71 37.55 -4.72
C VAL A 30 -12.22 38.93 -5.07
N ARG A 31 -11.67 40.02 -4.48
CA ARG A 31 -12.00 41.41 -4.88
C ARG A 31 -11.61 41.74 -6.32
N MET A 32 -10.64 41.04 -6.88
CA MET A 32 -10.23 41.15 -8.28
C MET A 32 -11.12 40.29 -9.21
N GLY A 33 -12.16 39.64 -8.70
CA GLY A 33 -13.12 38.82 -9.46
C GLY A 33 -12.69 37.40 -9.71
N TYR A 34 -11.88 36.82 -8.81
CA TYR A 34 -11.58 35.37 -8.80
C TYR A 34 -12.52 34.64 -7.84
N ASP A 35 -13.01 33.47 -8.25
CA ASP A 35 -13.82 32.59 -7.43
C ASP A 35 -12.96 31.50 -6.83
N ILE A 36 -13.14 31.23 -5.53
CA ILE A 36 -12.45 30.11 -4.86
C ILE A 36 -13.13 28.80 -5.23
N ASP A 37 -12.37 27.82 -5.69
CA ASP A 37 -12.84 26.45 -5.92
C ASP A 37 -12.57 25.58 -4.69
N GLU A 38 -13.62 25.29 -3.92
CA GLU A 38 -13.54 24.51 -2.67
C GLU A 38 -13.24 23.02 -2.88
N LYS A 39 -13.20 22.54 -4.13
CA LYS A 39 -12.91 21.13 -4.49
C LYS A 39 -11.41 20.85 -4.57
N CYS A 40 -10.60 21.39 -3.66
CA CYS A 40 -9.19 21.02 -3.60
C CYS A 40 -8.96 19.88 -2.63
N ASP A 41 -8.22 18.85 -3.13
CA ASP A 41 -7.72 17.71 -2.36
C ASP A 41 -6.97 18.15 -1.09
N ASP A 42 -6.78 17.23 -0.13
CA ASP A 42 -6.16 17.37 1.21
C ASP A 42 -4.74 18.00 1.28
N THR A 43 -4.23 18.58 0.20
CA THR A 43 -2.93 19.28 0.19
C THR A 43 -3.11 20.76 0.49
N PRO A 44 -2.17 21.45 1.20
CA PRO A 44 -2.22 22.88 1.46
C PRO A 44 -2.02 23.67 0.16
N ARG A 45 -3.11 23.80 -0.58
CA ARG A 45 -3.21 24.48 -1.87
C ARG A 45 -4.53 25.23 -1.94
N LEU A 46 -4.47 26.47 -2.41
CA LEU A 46 -5.65 27.24 -2.76
C LEU A 46 -5.77 27.34 -4.28
N PHE A 47 -6.95 27.06 -4.81
CA PHE A 47 -7.24 27.15 -6.22
C PHE A 47 -8.35 28.17 -6.48
N LEU A 48 -8.09 29.13 -7.39
CA LEU A 48 -9.04 30.15 -7.78
C LEU A 48 -9.19 30.17 -9.30
N LYS A 49 -10.38 30.56 -9.75
CA LYS A 49 -10.75 30.69 -11.16
C LYS A 49 -11.28 32.05 -11.44
N LYS A 50 -10.99 32.59 -12.63
CA LYS A 50 -11.63 33.78 -13.16
C LYS A 50 -12.01 33.53 -14.61
N TYR A 51 -13.29 33.62 -14.88
CA TYR A 51 -13.84 33.54 -16.23
C TYR A 51 -14.19 34.94 -16.70
N ASN A 52 -13.74 35.31 -17.90
CA ASN A 52 -14.04 36.60 -18.48
C ASN A 52 -15.07 36.39 -19.58
N GLU A 53 -16.28 36.94 -19.39
CA GLU A 53 -17.36 36.83 -20.35
C GLU A 53 -17.13 37.66 -21.64
N ILE A 54 -16.25 38.67 -21.59
CA ILE A 54 -15.99 39.60 -22.69
C ILE A 54 -14.74 39.21 -23.49
N SER A 55 -13.67 38.72 -22.82
CA SER A 55 -12.48 38.23 -23.45
C SER A 55 -12.48 36.69 -23.34
N SER A 56 -12.05 36.00 -24.37
CA SER A 56 -11.93 34.51 -24.35
C SER A 56 -10.85 33.98 -23.39
N GLU A 57 -10.24 34.86 -22.59
CA GLU A 57 -9.16 34.52 -21.67
C GLU A 57 -9.72 34.21 -20.29
N ASN A 58 -9.46 32.98 -19.84
CA ASN A 58 -9.78 32.50 -18.49
C ASN A 58 -8.50 32.25 -17.70
N TYR A 59 -8.56 32.49 -16.41
CA TYR A 59 -7.41 32.38 -15.52
C TYR A 59 -7.65 31.35 -14.42
N HIS A 60 -6.69 30.46 -14.23
CA HIS A 60 -6.62 29.55 -13.11
C HIS A 60 -5.41 29.89 -12.27
N VAL A 61 -5.62 30.21 -11.00
CA VAL A 61 -4.58 30.58 -10.06
C VAL A 61 -4.44 29.47 -9.03
N HIS A 62 -3.25 28.91 -8.93
CA HIS A 62 -2.89 27.91 -7.96
C HIS A 62 -1.87 28.53 -6.99
N ILE A 63 -2.19 28.51 -5.70
CA ILE A 63 -1.33 29.04 -4.65
C ILE A 63 -0.88 27.87 -3.77
N CYS A 64 0.40 27.74 -3.54
CA CYS A 64 0.98 26.70 -2.68
C CYS A 64 2.22 27.21 -1.93
N GLU A 65 2.67 26.46 -0.95
CA GLU A 65 3.93 26.74 -0.26
C GLU A 65 5.14 26.57 -1.19
N PRO A 66 6.26 27.31 -0.96
CA PRO A 66 7.48 27.15 -1.73
C PRO A 66 7.98 25.71 -1.63
N ASN A 67 8.40 25.15 -2.76
CA ASN A 67 8.87 23.77 -2.89
C ASN A 67 7.85 22.70 -2.52
N CYS A 68 6.55 23.06 -2.39
CA CYS A 68 5.53 22.04 -2.29
C CYS A 68 5.62 21.10 -3.51
N ARG A 69 5.39 19.82 -3.29
CA ARG A 69 5.56 18.81 -4.32
C ARG A 69 4.64 19.07 -5.51
N TRP A 70 3.38 19.40 -5.24
CA TRP A 70 2.41 19.67 -6.30
C TRP A 70 2.88 20.78 -7.25
N GLY A 71 3.42 21.88 -6.71
CA GLY A 71 3.97 23.00 -7.51
C GLY A 71 5.21 22.55 -8.31
N ARG A 72 6.10 21.75 -7.72
CA ARG A 72 7.26 21.16 -8.42
C ARG A 72 6.81 20.24 -9.56
N ASP A 73 5.87 19.34 -9.29
CA ASP A 73 5.36 18.39 -10.29
C ASP A 73 4.72 19.13 -11.48
N MET A 74 3.98 20.22 -11.24
CA MET A 74 3.46 21.09 -12.31
C MET A 74 4.59 21.71 -13.16
N LEU A 75 5.64 22.21 -12.52
CA LEU A 75 6.78 22.79 -13.25
C LEU A 75 7.56 21.74 -14.01
N VAL A 76 7.81 20.59 -13.43
CA VAL A 76 8.49 19.45 -14.06
C VAL A 76 7.68 18.98 -15.28
N PHE A 77 6.38 18.78 -15.12
CA PHE A 77 5.50 18.38 -16.22
C PHE A 77 5.46 19.43 -17.35
N LYS A 78 5.38 20.72 -16.99
CA LYS A 78 5.48 21.80 -17.98
C LYS A 78 6.79 21.76 -18.75
N ASN A 79 7.91 21.61 -18.04
CA ASN A 79 9.24 21.55 -18.66
C ASN A 79 9.35 20.35 -19.60
N GLU A 80 8.86 19.17 -19.20
CA GLU A 80 8.84 17.98 -20.05
C GLU A 80 8.03 18.20 -21.33
N LEU A 81 6.86 18.81 -21.24
CA LEU A 81 6.07 19.19 -22.43
C LEU A 81 6.79 20.20 -23.35
N MET A 82 7.73 21.00 -22.79
CA MET A 82 8.49 21.98 -23.58
C MET A 82 9.72 21.37 -24.25
N THR A 83 10.34 20.37 -23.63
CA THR A 83 11.62 19.79 -24.07
C THR A 83 11.47 18.47 -24.81
N ASN A 84 10.44 17.68 -24.50
CA ASN A 84 10.17 16.37 -25.11
C ASN A 84 8.99 16.44 -26.08
N THR A 85 9.30 16.65 -27.36
CA THR A 85 8.30 16.76 -28.42
C THR A 85 7.48 15.48 -28.62
N VAL A 86 8.08 14.31 -28.41
CA VAL A 86 7.39 13.02 -28.52
C VAL A 86 6.31 12.92 -27.46
N PHE A 87 6.65 13.19 -26.20
CA PHE A 87 5.70 13.19 -25.09
C PHE A 87 4.61 14.27 -25.26
N ALA A 88 4.98 15.47 -25.70
CA ALA A 88 4.04 16.54 -25.99
C ALA A 88 2.97 16.12 -27.00
N ASN A 89 3.39 15.42 -28.09
CA ASN A 89 2.45 14.90 -29.09
C ASN A 89 1.54 13.80 -28.51
N GLN A 90 2.08 12.85 -27.74
CA GLN A 90 1.29 11.83 -27.05
C GLN A 90 0.22 12.46 -26.14
N TYR A 91 0.58 13.51 -25.40
CA TYR A 91 -0.34 14.22 -24.54
C TYR A 91 -1.45 14.94 -25.32
N VAL A 92 -1.13 15.55 -26.48
CA VAL A 92 -2.12 16.16 -27.38
C VAL A 92 -3.09 15.12 -27.93
N ASP A 93 -2.58 13.99 -28.41
CA ASP A 93 -3.40 12.92 -28.97
C ASP A 93 -4.30 12.29 -27.93
N LEU A 94 -3.79 12.07 -26.72
CA LEU A 94 -4.62 11.64 -25.58
C LEU A 94 -5.75 12.63 -25.31
N LYS A 95 -5.46 13.94 -25.25
CA LYS A 95 -6.50 14.97 -25.02
C LYS A 95 -7.57 14.95 -26.11
N LYS A 96 -7.19 14.85 -27.37
CA LYS A 96 -8.14 14.76 -28.49
C LYS A 96 -9.02 13.51 -28.37
N LYS A 97 -8.43 12.37 -28.03
CA LYS A 97 -9.15 11.12 -27.80
C LYS A 97 -10.13 11.25 -26.65
N LEU A 98 -9.68 11.73 -25.48
CA LEU A 98 -10.53 11.89 -24.32
C LEU A 98 -11.70 12.88 -24.52
N ILE A 99 -11.48 13.97 -25.29
CA ILE A 99 -12.55 14.89 -25.68
C ILE A 99 -13.60 14.17 -26.54
N LYS A 100 -13.17 13.31 -27.45
CA LYS A 100 -14.07 12.53 -28.30
C LYS A 100 -14.84 11.47 -27.53
N ASP A 101 -14.13 10.75 -26.64
CA ASP A 101 -14.68 9.59 -25.91
C ASP A 101 -15.60 10.02 -24.74
N TYR A 102 -15.32 11.18 -24.13
CA TYR A 102 -16.00 11.67 -22.92
C TYR A 102 -16.57 13.09 -23.13
N SER A 103 -17.20 13.33 -24.26
CA SER A 103 -17.81 14.62 -24.59
C SER A 103 -18.88 14.99 -23.54
N GLY A 104 -18.57 15.98 -22.69
CA GLY A 104 -19.45 16.46 -21.60
C GLY A 104 -19.18 15.85 -20.22
N ASP A 105 -18.45 14.74 -20.10
CA ASP A 105 -18.03 14.15 -18.83
C ASP A 105 -16.62 14.65 -18.43
N ILE A 106 -16.60 15.73 -17.62
CA ILE A 106 -15.35 16.35 -17.15
C ILE A 106 -14.58 15.41 -16.21
N GLU A 107 -15.27 14.62 -15.41
CA GLU A 107 -14.63 13.74 -14.42
C GLU A 107 -13.84 12.62 -15.11
N SER A 108 -14.46 11.90 -16.05
CA SER A 108 -13.80 10.86 -16.84
C SER A 108 -12.66 11.42 -17.69
N TYR A 109 -12.82 12.63 -18.27
CA TYR A 109 -11.74 13.33 -18.98
C TYR A 109 -10.55 13.64 -18.05
N MET A 110 -10.80 14.16 -16.84
CA MET A 110 -9.75 14.46 -15.86
C MET A 110 -9.04 13.19 -15.39
N LYS A 111 -9.78 12.11 -15.12
CA LYS A 111 -9.25 10.82 -14.72
C LYS A 111 -8.36 10.21 -15.82
N GLY A 112 -8.79 10.27 -17.07
CA GLY A 112 -8.00 9.78 -18.21
C GLY A 112 -6.67 10.52 -18.40
N LYS A 113 -6.62 11.84 -18.18
CA LYS A 113 -5.38 12.63 -18.22
C LYS A 113 -4.46 12.30 -17.04
N LYS A 114 -5.03 12.12 -15.86
CA LYS A 114 -4.29 11.93 -14.60
C LYS A 114 -3.30 10.79 -14.72
N THR A 115 -3.70 9.67 -15.27
CA THR A 115 -2.85 8.47 -15.42
C THR A 115 -1.60 8.75 -16.26
N LEU A 116 -1.73 9.42 -17.41
CA LEU A 116 -0.56 9.74 -18.25
C LEU A 116 0.40 10.72 -17.57
N ILE A 117 -0.15 11.73 -16.90
CA ILE A 117 0.64 12.74 -16.17
C ILE A 117 1.41 12.08 -15.04
N GLU A 118 0.75 11.26 -14.22
CA GLU A 118 1.36 10.56 -13.09
C GLU A 118 2.45 9.58 -13.52
N ASN A 119 2.21 8.79 -14.58
CA ASN A 119 3.21 7.89 -15.12
C ASN A 119 4.44 8.65 -15.62
N LYS A 120 4.25 9.78 -16.30
CA LYS A 120 5.37 10.60 -16.77
C LYS A 120 6.14 11.28 -15.64
N LEU A 121 5.44 11.76 -14.61
CA LEU A 121 6.09 12.32 -13.44
C LEU A 121 6.91 11.27 -12.65
N ILE A 122 6.44 10.01 -12.61
CA ILE A 122 7.20 8.90 -12.03
C ILE A 122 8.48 8.63 -12.83
N GLU A 123 8.38 8.65 -14.15
CA GLU A 123 9.53 8.45 -15.06
C GLU A 123 10.59 9.57 -14.89
N ILE A 124 10.14 10.82 -14.79
CA ILE A 124 11.03 12.00 -14.70
C ILE A 124 11.64 12.14 -13.29
N ASN A 125 10.87 11.83 -12.24
CA ASN A 125 11.36 11.91 -10.87
C ASN A 125 12.28 10.72 -10.56
N ASP A 126 13.56 10.89 -10.83
CA ASP A 126 14.67 9.98 -10.56
C ASP A 126 14.35 8.48 -10.66
N GLU A 127 15.05 7.78 -11.56
CA GLU A 127 14.93 6.31 -11.70
C GLU A 127 15.08 5.55 -10.38
N PHE A 128 15.57 6.21 -9.33
CA PHE A 128 15.78 5.67 -8.00
C PHE A 128 15.37 6.66 -6.88
N GLY A 129 14.13 7.19 -6.94
CA GLY A 129 13.58 8.12 -5.94
C GLY A 129 12.82 7.41 -4.80
N VAL A 130 12.68 8.09 -3.63
CA VAL A 130 11.93 7.57 -2.46
C VAL A 130 10.49 7.22 -2.83
N ASP A 131 9.81 8.07 -3.58
CA ASP A 131 8.43 7.86 -4.01
C ASP A 131 8.27 6.63 -4.91
N ARG A 132 9.22 6.41 -5.80
CA ARG A 132 9.25 5.23 -6.66
C ARG A 132 9.44 3.97 -5.83
N MET A 133 10.35 4.00 -4.86
CA MET A 133 10.56 2.88 -3.94
C MET A 133 9.33 2.59 -3.08
N LEU A 134 8.63 3.61 -2.58
CA LEU A 134 7.35 3.45 -1.86
C LEU A 134 6.26 2.84 -2.75
N SER A 135 6.20 3.26 -4.00
CA SER A 135 5.24 2.74 -4.98
C SER A 135 5.52 1.27 -5.31
N TYR A 136 6.79 0.89 -5.53
CA TYR A 136 7.19 -0.52 -5.69
C TYR A 136 6.92 -1.34 -4.43
N GLN A 137 7.24 -0.82 -3.25
CA GLN A 137 6.92 -1.48 -1.99
C GLN A 137 5.42 -1.83 -1.94
N ARG A 138 4.54 -0.88 -2.30
CA ARG A 138 3.10 -1.10 -2.29
C ARG A 138 2.64 -2.10 -3.35
N ALA A 139 3.16 -1.98 -4.58
CA ALA A 139 2.84 -2.88 -5.68
C ALA A 139 3.21 -4.34 -5.35
N GLU A 140 4.43 -4.56 -4.87
CA GLU A 140 4.92 -5.89 -4.51
C GLU A 140 4.17 -6.46 -3.29
N SER A 141 3.90 -5.64 -2.27
CA SER A 141 3.13 -6.07 -1.09
C SER A 141 1.71 -6.48 -1.45
N ASN A 142 0.99 -5.71 -2.28
CA ASN A 142 -0.36 -6.06 -2.72
C ASN A 142 -0.39 -7.39 -3.48
N LYS A 143 0.60 -7.62 -4.37
CA LYS A 143 0.71 -8.90 -5.08
C LYS A 143 1.02 -10.06 -4.15
N ALA A 144 1.90 -9.86 -3.15
CA ALA A 144 2.20 -10.87 -2.14
C ALA A 144 0.98 -11.22 -1.28
N GLU A 145 0.16 -10.23 -0.90
CA GLU A 145 -1.08 -10.43 -0.16
C GLU A 145 -2.11 -11.26 -0.97
N ASN A 146 -2.27 -10.96 -2.26
CA ASN A 146 -3.16 -11.72 -3.13
C ASN A 146 -2.69 -13.18 -3.33
N LEU A 147 -1.39 -13.38 -3.53
CA LEU A 147 -0.81 -14.72 -3.65
C LEU A 147 -1.02 -15.55 -2.39
N GLN A 148 -0.96 -14.93 -1.20
CA GLN A 148 -1.25 -15.62 0.05
C GLN A 148 -2.68 -16.14 0.12
N ILE A 149 -3.67 -15.37 -0.38
CA ILE A 149 -5.06 -15.86 -0.47
C ILE A 149 -5.14 -17.08 -1.40
N TYR A 150 -4.52 -17.00 -2.58
CA TYR A 150 -4.54 -18.13 -3.52
C TYR A 150 -3.89 -19.38 -2.93
N MET A 151 -2.82 -19.24 -2.13
CA MET A 151 -2.23 -20.35 -1.40
C MET A 151 -3.21 -20.96 -0.39
N MET A 152 -3.89 -20.13 0.41
CA MET A 152 -4.90 -20.59 1.37
C MET A 152 -6.07 -21.30 0.67
N LEU A 153 -6.56 -20.75 -0.43
CA LEU A 153 -7.62 -21.38 -1.22
C LEU A 153 -7.17 -22.71 -1.82
N THR A 154 -5.97 -22.79 -2.37
CA THR A 154 -5.42 -24.03 -2.93
C THR A 154 -5.31 -25.11 -1.85
N GLN A 155 -4.83 -24.80 -0.66
CA GLN A 155 -4.78 -25.74 0.45
C GLN A 155 -6.19 -26.18 0.92
N PHE A 156 -7.14 -25.27 0.95
CA PHE A 156 -8.54 -25.62 1.26
C PHE A 156 -9.10 -26.62 0.24
N ILE A 157 -8.85 -26.38 -1.06
CA ILE A 157 -9.29 -27.31 -2.12
C ILE A 157 -8.60 -28.68 -1.97
N ILE A 158 -7.30 -28.72 -1.66
CA ILE A 158 -6.58 -29.99 -1.41
C ILE A 158 -7.23 -30.74 -0.24
N SER A 159 -7.56 -30.04 0.84
CA SER A 159 -8.24 -30.63 2.01
C SER A 159 -9.62 -31.18 1.64
N LEU A 160 -10.38 -30.46 0.83
CA LEU A 160 -11.70 -30.89 0.34
C LEU A 160 -11.59 -32.15 -0.53
N LEU A 161 -10.59 -32.21 -1.43
CA LEU A 161 -10.32 -33.39 -2.24
C LEU A 161 -9.96 -34.62 -1.37
N ALA A 162 -9.16 -34.41 -0.29
CA ALA A 162 -8.85 -35.43 0.66
C ALA A 162 -10.10 -35.97 1.38
N VAL A 163 -11.02 -35.08 1.78
CA VAL A 163 -12.33 -35.48 2.34
C VAL A 163 -13.14 -36.29 1.32
N ILE A 164 -13.25 -35.82 0.08
CA ILE A 164 -14.02 -36.49 -0.99
C ILE A 164 -13.44 -37.90 -1.25
N SER A 165 -12.10 -38.06 -1.22
CA SER A 165 -11.46 -39.35 -1.49
C SER A 165 -11.87 -40.44 -0.51
N VAL A 166 -12.23 -40.08 0.74
CA VAL A 166 -12.68 -41.05 1.76
C VAL A 166 -13.98 -41.74 1.39
N TYR A 167 -14.86 -41.07 0.66
CA TYR A 167 -16.19 -41.59 0.25
C TYR A 167 -16.20 -42.23 -1.12
N ARG A 168 -15.04 -42.34 -1.79
CA ARG A 168 -14.93 -43.00 -3.10
C ARG A 168 -14.32 -44.39 -2.95
N SER A 169 -15.00 -45.38 -3.57
CA SER A 169 -14.55 -46.78 -3.53
C SER A 169 -13.92 -47.27 -4.83
N LYS A 170 -14.17 -46.56 -5.97
CA LYS A 170 -13.62 -46.97 -7.26
C LYS A 170 -12.16 -46.54 -7.42
N GLY A 171 -11.30 -47.49 -7.74
CA GLY A 171 -9.84 -47.22 -7.88
C GLY A 171 -9.51 -46.19 -8.95
N SER A 172 -10.26 -46.11 -10.06
CA SER A 172 -10.05 -45.11 -11.10
C SER A 172 -10.39 -43.70 -10.62
N GLU A 173 -11.42 -43.52 -9.80
CA GLU A 173 -11.76 -42.21 -9.23
C GLU A 173 -10.70 -41.74 -8.23
N LEU A 174 -10.21 -42.63 -7.37
CA LEU A 174 -9.16 -42.36 -6.43
C LEU A 174 -7.84 -41.98 -7.12
N PHE A 175 -7.51 -42.65 -8.23
CA PHE A 175 -6.33 -42.33 -9.04
C PHE A 175 -6.41 -40.90 -9.60
N TRP A 176 -7.54 -40.49 -10.19
CA TRP A 176 -7.70 -39.15 -10.69
C TRP A 176 -7.68 -38.09 -9.59
N LEU A 177 -8.30 -38.37 -8.43
CA LEU A 177 -8.24 -37.47 -7.27
C LEU A 177 -6.79 -37.28 -6.77
N ALA A 178 -5.98 -38.35 -6.77
CA ALA A 178 -4.59 -38.28 -6.39
C ALA A 178 -3.76 -37.43 -7.38
N ILE A 179 -3.99 -37.59 -8.69
CA ILE A 179 -3.34 -36.76 -9.73
C ILE A 179 -3.70 -35.29 -9.56
N ILE A 180 -4.98 -34.97 -9.40
CA ILE A 180 -5.44 -33.59 -9.18
C ILE A 180 -4.83 -33.01 -7.91
N GLY A 181 -4.82 -33.77 -6.81
CA GLY A 181 -4.18 -33.38 -5.57
C GLY A 181 -2.70 -33.07 -5.73
N PHE A 182 -1.98 -33.93 -6.47
CA PHE A 182 -0.55 -33.70 -6.77
C PHE A 182 -0.33 -32.40 -7.59
N ILE A 183 -1.14 -32.19 -8.62
CA ILE A 183 -1.06 -30.96 -9.44
C ILE A 183 -1.30 -29.71 -8.55
N LEU A 184 -2.27 -29.75 -7.66
CA LEU A 184 -2.56 -28.64 -6.75
C LEU A 184 -1.41 -28.38 -5.76
N ILE A 185 -0.73 -29.43 -5.28
CA ILE A 185 0.48 -29.28 -4.44
C ILE A 185 1.58 -28.56 -5.23
N VAL A 186 1.80 -28.95 -6.49
CA VAL A 186 2.78 -28.29 -7.36
C VAL A 186 2.39 -26.81 -7.59
N VAL A 187 1.12 -26.53 -7.86
CA VAL A 187 0.60 -25.15 -7.99
C VAL A 187 0.86 -24.36 -6.70
N TRP A 188 0.51 -24.92 -5.56
CA TRP A 188 0.77 -24.28 -4.26
C TRP A 188 2.25 -23.96 -4.05
N PHE A 189 3.14 -24.89 -4.41
CA PHE A 189 4.60 -24.67 -4.32
C PHE A 189 5.03 -23.45 -5.15
N PHE A 190 4.58 -23.34 -6.40
CA PHE A 190 4.92 -22.19 -7.25
C PHE A 190 4.31 -20.88 -6.75
N LEU A 191 3.07 -20.91 -6.23
CA LEU A 191 2.45 -19.76 -5.59
C LEU A 191 3.25 -19.28 -4.37
N SER A 192 3.72 -20.23 -3.54
CA SER A 192 4.55 -19.95 -2.36
C SER A 192 5.87 -19.28 -2.75
N GLN A 193 6.56 -19.81 -3.76
CA GLN A 193 7.80 -19.21 -4.27
C GLN A 193 7.56 -17.80 -4.85
N ALA A 194 6.47 -17.62 -5.60
CA ALA A 194 6.11 -16.31 -6.15
C ALA A 194 5.79 -15.30 -5.04
N GLN A 195 5.02 -15.71 -4.03
CA GLN A 195 4.68 -14.88 -2.89
C GLN A 195 5.92 -14.43 -2.12
N GLN A 196 6.85 -15.34 -1.86
CA GLN A 196 8.09 -15.06 -1.14
C GLN A 196 9.00 -14.09 -1.91
N ARG A 197 9.10 -14.24 -3.25
CA ARG A 197 9.86 -13.30 -4.11
C ARG A 197 9.27 -11.90 -4.06
N ARG A 198 7.94 -11.76 -4.24
CA ARG A 198 7.25 -10.48 -4.17
C ARG A 198 7.42 -9.78 -2.84
N ARG A 199 7.30 -10.55 -1.76
CA ARG A 199 7.49 -10.04 -0.42
C ARG A 199 8.91 -9.55 -0.17
N SER A 200 9.93 -10.33 -0.55
CA SER A 200 11.33 -9.94 -0.42
C SER A 200 11.64 -8.64 -1.18
N ALA A 201 11.09 -8.48 -2.39
CA ALA A 201 11.22 -7.25 -3.17
C ALA A 201 10.59 -6.05 -2.47
N GLY A 202 9.37 -6.19 -1.92
CA GLY A 202 8.71 -5.14 -1.14
C GLY A 202 9.49 -4.76 0.12
N ASP A 203 10.06 -5.73 0.82
CA ASP A 203 10.90 -5.52 2.00
C ASP A 203 12.22 -4.80 1.66
N GLN A 204 12.83 -5.11 0.52
CA GLN A 204 14.01 -4.40 0.02
C GLN A 204 13.69 -2.93 -0.28
N ALA A 205 12.58 -2.66 -0.99
CA ALA A 205 12.13 -1.30 -1.26
C ALA A 205 11.95 -0.49 0.03
N ARG A 206 11.30 -1.08 1.05
CA ARG A 206 11.10 -0.43 2.36
C ARG A 206 12.42 -0.08 3.04
N ARG A 207 13.41 -0.99 3.05
CA ARG A 207 14.74 -0.71 3.65
C ARG A 207 15.41 0.46 2.96
N VAL A 208 15.32 0.53 1.64
CA VAL A 208 15.88 1.62 0.85
C VAL A 208 15.20 2.94 1.19
N VAL A 209 13.88 2.94 1.32
CA VAL A 209 13.12 4.12 1.75
C VAL A 209 13.59 4.64 3.12
N LEU A 210 13.78 3.76 4.10
CA LEU A 210 14.30 4.15 5.43
C LEU A 210 15.69 4.78 5.35
N LEU A 211 16.58 4.27 4.48
CA LEU A 211 17.92 4.82 4.29
C LEU A 211 17.88 6.17 3.55
N MET A 212 17.13 6.25 2.46
CA MET A 212 17.10 7.46 1.60
C MET A 212 16.34 8.60 2.28
N SER A 213 15.13 8.33 2.76
CA SER A 213 14.29 9.34 3.41
C SER A 213 14.77 9.66 4.84
N GLY A 214 15.08 8.61 5.61
CA GLY A 214 15.51 8.77 7.01
C GLY A 214 16.89 9.40 7.15
N LEU A 215 17.89 8.92 6.41
CA LEU A 215 19.29 9.28 6.57
C LEU A 215 19.90 10.05 5.39
N LYS A 216 19.17 10.21 4.28
CA LYS A 216 19.69 10.74 3.00
C LYS A 216 20.87 9.94 2.45
N ILE A 217 20.89 8.62 2.70
CA ILE A 217 21.92 7.70 2.20
C ILE A 217 21.38 7.01 0.97
N LEU A 218 22.06 7.15 -0.17
CA LEU A 218 21.73 6.48 -1.43
C LEU A 218 22.47 5.13 -1.50
N PRO A 219 21.82 4.08 -2.00
CA PRO A 219 22.51 2.84 -2.34
C PRO A 219 23.56 3.07 -3.44
N SER A 220 24.59 2.24 -3.48
CA SER A 220 25.55 2.26 -4.58
C SER A 220 24.90 1.90 -5.92
N ALA A 221 25.47 2.30 -7.05
CA ALA A 221 24.94 2.02 -8.39
C ALA A 221 24.64 0.52 -8.61
N GLY A 222 25.55 -0.37 -8.18
CA GLY A 222 25.34 -1.82 -8.28
C GLY A 222 24.23 -2.35 -7.38
N GLN A 223 24.01 -1.75 -6.21
CA GLN A 223 22.88 -2.09 -5.34
C GLN A 223 21.55 -1.56 -5.93
N SER A 224 21.55 -0.35 -6.47
CA SER A 224 20.38 0.23 -7.14
C SER A 224 19.92 -0.63 -8.31
N LEU A 225 20.84 -1.08 -9.14
CA LEU A 225 20.55 -2.00 -10.25
C LEU A 225 19.91 -3.31 -9.75
N ARG A 226 20.54 -3.98 -8.75
CA ARG A 226 20.01 -5.22 -8.18
C ARG A 226 18.61 -5.05 -7.58
N ILE A 227 18.37 -3.93 -6.92
CA ILE A 227 17.07 -3.61 -6.31
C ILE A 227 16.03 -3.42 -7.40
N ASN A 228 16.33 -2.64 -8.45
CA ASN A 228 15.42 -2.45 -9.58
C ASN A 228 15.10 -3.77 -10.30
N ASP A 229 16.10 -4.64 -10.50
CA ASP A 229 15.91 -5.95 -11.11
C ASP A 229 15.03 -6.90 -10.26
N SER A 230 14.93 -6.65 -8.96
CA SER A 230 14.09 -7.46 -8.07
C SER A 230 12.60 -7.15 -8.21
N PHE A 231 12.25 -5.98 -8.75
CA PHE A 231 10.85 -5.57 -8.92
C PHE A 231 10.25 -6.16 -10.18
N ASN A 232 9.10 -6.80 -10.01
CA ASN A 232 8.29 -7.34 -11.11
C ASN A 232 6.88 -6.75 -11.11
N GLY A 233 6.58 -5.86 -10.17
CA GLY A 233 5.31 -5.13 -10.08
C GLY A 233 5.33 -3.92 -10.99
N GLU A 234 4.23 -3.65 -11.66
CA GLU A 234 4.00 -2.37 -12.35
C GLU A 234 3.48 -1.36 -11.33
N ILE A 235 3.95 -0.11 -11.44
CA ILE A 235 3.42 0.99 -10.67
C ILE A 235 2.16 1.50 -11.39
N THR A 236 1.02 1.40 -10.71
CA THR A 236 -0.28 1.87 -11.20
C THR A 236 -0.74 3.05 -10.34
N SER A 237 -1.80 3.75 -10.75
CA SER A 237 -2.42 4.82 -9.96
C SER A 237 -2.75 4.39 -8.52
N ASP A 238 -3.22 3.14 -8.35
CA ASP A 238 -3.60 2.59 -7.04
C ASP A 238 -2.39 2.28 -6.14
N THR A 239 -1.22 2.04 -6.74
CA THR A 239 0.02 1.75 -6.02
C THR A 239 0.91 2.97 -5.85
N LEU A 240 0.58 4.08 -6.51
CA LEU A 240 1.34 5.32 -6.40
C LEU A 240 1.38 5.80 -4.95
N ARG A 241 2.58 6.06 -4.43
CA ARG A 241 2.81 6.56 -3.07
C ARG A 241 3.79 7.71 -3.10
N ARG A 242 3.52 8.68 -2.23
CA ARG A 242 4.37 9.85 -2.04
C ARG A 242 4.92 9.83 -0.63
N GLU A 243 6.17 10.24 -0.47
CA GLU A 243 6.82 10.30 0.83
C GLU A 243 6.05 11.21 1.81
N GLU A 244 5.60 12.37 1.32
CA GLU A 244 4.87 13.37 2.11
C GLU A 244 3.52 12.87 2.64
N ASP A 245 2.87 11.98 1.89
CA ASP A 245 1.59 11.36 2.27
C ASP A 245 1.81 10.08 3.11
N HIS A 246 3.02 9.51 3.06
CA HIS A 246 3.33 8.23 3.69
C HIS A 246 3.84 8.38 5.12
N PHE A 247 4.69 9.39 5.37
CA PHE A 247 5.26 9.65 6.69
C PHE A 247 4.78 10.98 7.26
N ALA A 248 4.32 10.96 8.52
CA ALA A 248 3.88 12.16 9.22
C ALA A 248 5.04 13.09 9.60
N THR A 249 6.25 12.53 9.82
CA THR A 249 7.42 13.29 10.21
C THR A 249 7.81 14.34 9.17
N ARG A 250 8.13 15.56 9.64
CA ARG A 250 8.66 16.68 8.83
C ARG A 250 10.11 17.01 9.22
N GLU A 251 10.73 16.20 10.06
CA GLU A 251 12.13 16.38 10.45
C GLU A 251 13.08 16.28 9.25
N LYS A 252 14.21 16.98 9.34
CA LYS A 252 15.28 16.86 8.34
C LYS A 252 15.90 15.45 8.39
N PRO A 253 16.43 14.94 7.27
CA PRO A 253 17.12 13.64 7.25
C PRO A 253 18.19 13.56 8.36
N GLY A 254 18.11 12.49 9.16
CA GLY A 254 18.95 12.25 10.33
C GLY A 254 18.39 11.13 11.20
N TYR A 255 19.08 10.80 12.30
CA TYR A 255 18.67 9.69 13.15
C TYR A 255 17.30 9.92 13.83
N LYS A 256 16.94 11.16 14.16
CA LYS A 256 15.62 11.52 14.68
C LYS A 256 14.54 11.14 13.66
N ARG A 257 14.67 11.64 12.42
CA ARG A 257 13.72 11.30 11.34
C ARG A 257 13.60 9.79 11.12
N LEU A 258 14.73 9.07 11.08
CA LEU A 258 14.73 7.61 10.92
C LEU A 258 13.92 6.92 12.02
N VAL A 259 14.13 7.31 13.29
CA VAL A 259 13.43 6.74 14.43
C VAL A 259 11.94 7.07 14.38
N GLU A 260 11.53 8.28 14.03
CA GLU A 260 10.13 8.67 13.87
C GLU A 260 9.44 7.91 12.73
N MET A 261 10.13 7.68 11.60
CA MET A 261 9.61 6.84 10.51
C MET A 261 9.39 5.38 10.95
N ILE A 262 10.32 4.83 11.75
CA ILE A 262 10.20 3.49 12.32
C ILE A 262 9.07 3.43 13.35
N GLU A 263 8.91 4.47 14.18
CA GLU A 263 7.83 4.60 15.14
C GLU A 263 6.46 4.48 14.46
N GLU A 264 6.23 5.32 13.47
CA GLU A 264 4.98 5.31 12.71
C GLU A 264 4.74 3.97 12.01
N SER A 265 5.75 3.47 11.30
CA SER A 265 5.65 2.19 10.58
C SER A 265 5.43 1.01 11.52
N SER A 266 6.06 0.98 12.68
CA SER A 266 5.88 -0.06 13.69
C SER A 266 4.50 0.02 14.35
N TYR A 267 3.98 1.21 14.62
CA TYR A 267 2.61 1.40 15.08
C TYR A 267 1.60 0.76 14.11
N TRP A 268 1.63 1.18 12.84
CA TRP A 268 0.72 0.65 11.83
C TRP A 268 0.81 -0.86 11.69
N THR A 269 2.02 -1.38 11.54
CA THR A 269 2.23 -2.81 11.32
C THR A 269 1.82 -3.63 12.54
N CYS A 270 2.17 -3.21 13.75
CA CYS A 270 1.77 -3.88 14.98
C CYS A 270 0.25 -4.04 15.08
N TYR A 271 -0.51 -2.96 14.85
CA TYR A 271 -1.97 -3.00 14.94
C TYR A 271 -2.62 -3.78 13.80
N LEU A 272 -2.09 -3.73 12.59
CA LEU A 272 -2.57 -4.53 11.47
C LEU A 272 -2.32 -6.03 11.69
N GLN A 273 -1.16 -6.41 12.20
CA GLN A 273 -0.84 -7.79 12.57
C GLN A 273 -1.76 -8.29 13.70
N LYS A 274 -2.01 -7.44 14.71
CA LYS A 274 -2.95 -7.76 15.79
C LYS A 274 -4.39 -7.93 15.30
N ALA A 275 -4.82 -7.13 14.34
CA ALA A 275 -6.14 -7.24 13.74
C ALA A 275 -6.26 -8.50 12.87
N SER A 276 -5.21 -8.82 12.09
CA SER A 276 -5.13 -10.07 11.32
C SER A 276 -5.18 -11.30 12.22
N ALA A 277 -4.46 -11.29 13.35
CA ALA A 277 -4.52 -12.36 14.35
C ALA A 277 -5.93 -12.55 14.92
N LYS A 278 -6.64 -11.45 15.22
CA LYS A 278 -8.03 -11.52 15.70
C LYS A 278 -8.98 -12.10 14.65
N LEU A 279 -8.83 -11.68 13.40
CA LEU A 279 -9.65 -12.21 12.31
C LEU A 279 -9.41 -13.70 12.11
N MET A 280 -8.15 -14.15 12.12
CA MET A 280 -7.81 -15.58 12.05
C MET A 280 -8.38 -16.37 13.23
N LEU A 281 -8.35 -15.81 14.44
CA LEU A 281 -8.96 -16.44 15.61
C LEU A 281 -10.48 -16.62 15.44
N VAL A 282 -11.17 -15.62 14.90
CA VAL A 282 -12.62 -15.69 14.63
C VAL A 282 -12.91 -16.77 13.57
N ILE A 283 -12.11 -16.85 12.51
CA ILE A 283 -12.25 -17.89 11.47
C ILE A 283 -12.05 -19.29 12.09
N LEU A 284 -11.00 -19.47 12.90
CA LEU A 284 -10.73 -20.74 13.59
C LEU A 284 -11.85 -21.14 14.54
N PHE A 285 -12.36 -20.19 15.33
CA PHE A 285 -13.48 -20.44 16.24
C PHE A 285 -14.75 -20.87 15.48
N PHE A 286 -15.05 -20.20 14.37
CA PHE A 286 -16.17 -20.53 13.52
C PHE A 286 -16.02 -21.94 12.91
N LEU A 287 -14.85 -22.27 12.37
CA LEU A 287 -14.55 -23.61 11.86
C LEU A 287 -14.67 -24.68 12.96
N ALA A 288 -14.11 -24.44 14.12
CA ALA A 288 -14.21 -25.37 15.27
C ALA A 288 -15.66 -25.60 15.69
N THR A 289 -16.48 -24.54 15.71
CA THR A 289 -17.92 -24.63 16.04
C THR A 289 -18.68 -25.45 15.00
N ILE A 290 -18.41 -25.24 13.71
CA ILE A 290 -19.03 -26.06 12.64
C ILE A 290 -18.63 -27.52 12.82
N ILE A 291 -17.35 -27.82 13.01
CA ILE A 291 -16.86 -29.18 13.21
C ILE A 291 -17.55 -29.83 14.42
N PHE A 292 -17.68 -29.13 15.51
CA PHE A 292 -18.33 -29.62 16.72
C PHE A 292 -19.81 -29.98 16.47
N ILE A 293 -20.58 -29.08 15.82
CA ILE A 293 -21.98 -29.29 15.50
C ILE A 293 -22.14 -30.49 14.53
N VAL A 294 -21.33 -30.53 13.46
CA VAL A 294 -21.41 -31.60 12.45
C VAL A 294 -21.02 -32.94 13.07
N THR A 295 -20.00 -32.97 13.93
CA THR A 295 -19.58 -34.21 14.64
C THR A 295 -20.68 -34.69 15.59
N GLY A 296 -21.32 -33.79 16.35
CA GLY A 296 -22.43 -34.14 17.23
C GLY A 296 -23.63 -34.72 16.47
N ALA A 297 -23.98 -34.11 15.34
CA ALA A 297 -25.04 -34.63 14.47
C ALA A 297 -24.68 -36.00 13.86
N ALA A 298 -23.44 -36.18 13.43
CA ALA A 298 -22.96 -37.44 12.84
C ALA A 298 -23.01 -38.60 13.83
N ILE A 299 -22.63 -38.39 15.09
CA ILE A 299 -22.70 -39.43 16.15
C ILE A 299 -24.12 -39.91 16.38
N LEU A 300 -25.12 -39.01 16.25
CA LEU A 300 -26.50 -39.32 16.49
C LEU A 300 -27.23 -39.96 15.29
N SER A 301 -26.70 -39.78 14.06
CA SER A 301 -27.43 -40.14 12.81
C SER A 301 -26.75 -41.22 11.96
N LEU A 302 -25.42 -41.44 12.13
CA LEU A 302 -24.67 -42.33 11.25
C LEU A 302 -24.49 -43.72 11.87
N ASN A 303 -24.50 -44.75 11.02
CA ASN A 303 -24.11 -46.11 11.42
C ASN A 303 -22.58 -46.26 11.57
N THR A 304 -22.08 -47.34 12.13
CA THR A 304 -20.67 -47.58 12.44
C THR A 304 -19.73 -47.40 11.24
N ASN A 305 -20.11 -47.89 10.07
CA ASN A 305 -19.28 -47.82 8.86
C ASN A 305 -19.20 -46.40 8.30
N GLU A 306 -20.30 -45.67 8.31
CA GLU A 306 -20.39 -44.26 7.93
C GLU A 306 -19.63 -43.40 8.92
N LEU A 307 -19.67 -43.71 10.23
CA LEU A 307 -18.94 -42.98 11.27
C LEU A 307 -17.43 -43.14 11.12
N ILE A 308 -16.92 -44.31 10.68
CA ILE A 308 -15.49 -44.50 10.37
C ILE A 308 -15.08 -43.59 9.21
N SER A 309 -15.83 -43.55 8.12
CA SER A 309 -15.55 -42.67 6.97
C SER A 309 -15.62 -41.20 7.35
N PHE A 310 -16.63 -40.81 8.15
CA PHE A 310 -16.73 -39.48 8.69
C PHE A 310 -15.51 -39.09 9.56
N SER A 311 -15.07 -39.97 10.45
CA SER A 311 -13.90 -39.73 11.31
C SER A 311 -12.62 -39.52 10.49
N ARG A 312 -12.39 -40.28 9.44
CA ARG A 312 -11.26 -40.10 8.50
C ARG A 312 -11.33 -38.76 7.79
N SER A 313 -12.53 -38.33 7.38
CA SER A 313 -12.75 -37.01 6.75
C SER A 313 -12.45 -35.86 7.73
N MET A 314 -12.83 -36.01 9.01
CA MET A 314 -12.52 -35.03 10.04
C MET A 314 -11.01 -34.93 10.29
N ILE A 315 -10.28 -36.05 10.29
CA ILE A 315 -8.82 -36.04 10.40
C ILE A 315 -8.19 -35.26 9.23
N ALA A 316 -8.63 -35.49 7.99
CA ALA A 316 -8.14 -34.74 6.83
C ALA A 316 -8.39 -33.21 6.96
N LEU A 317 -9.57 -32.82 7.46
CA LEU A 317 -9.90 -31.40 7.71
C LEU A 317 -9.07 -30.82 8.87
N MET A 318 -8.83 -31.57 9.93
CA MET A 318 -7.98 -31.15 11.05
C MET A 318 -6.53 -30.90 10.61
N ILE A 319 -6.00 -31.73 9.72
CA ILE A 319 -4.65 -31.53 9.15
C ILE A 319 -4.57 -30.18 8.44
N PHE A 320 -5.60 -29.77 7.68
CA PHE A 320 -5.67 -28.44 7.08
C PHE A 320 -5.66 -27.34 8.12
N ILE A 321 -6.45 -27.45 9.20
CA ILE A 321 -6.52 -26.41 10.25
C ILE A 321 -5.18 -26.26 10.97
N ILE A 322 -4.46 -27.35 11.21
CA ILE A 322 -3.15 -27.36 11.88
C ILE A 322 -2.04 -26.89 10.93
N SER A 323 -2.31 -26.83 9.63
CA SER A 323 -1.34 -26.41 8.62
C SER A 323 -0.74 -25.03 8.91
N THR A 324 0.41 -24.76 8.33
CA THR A 324 1.13 -23.48 8.47
C THR A 324 0.32 -22.28 7.96
N ASP A 325 -0.67 -22.51 7.09
CA ASP A 325 -1.45 -21.44 6.47
C ASP A 325 -2.72 -21.06 7.27
N VAL A 326 -3.09 -21.78 8.31
CA VAL A 326 -4.22 -21.45 9.18
C VAL A 326 -3.75 -21.17 10.60
N LEU A 327 -3.40 -22.19 11.37
CA LEU A 327 -2.94 -22.03 12.75
C LEU A 327 -1.54 -21.40 12.82
N GLY A 328 -0.66 -21.80 11.89
CA GLY A 328 0.69 -21.22 11.76
C GLY A 328 0.65 -19.72 11.48
N LEU A 329 -0.27 -19.25 10.64
CA LEU A 329 -0.49 -17.82 10.40
C LEU A 329 -0.99 -17.08 11.64
N LEU A 330 -1.92 -17.66 12.40
CA LEU A 330 -2.39 -17.05 13.65
C LEU A 330 -1.22 -16.83 14.62
N ILE A 331 -0.37 -17.86 14.81
CA ILE A 331 0.81 -17.77 15.67
C ILE A 331 1.79 -16.72 15.13
N SER A 332 2.04 -16.72 13.83
CA SER A 332 2.95 -15.78 13.17
C SER A 332 2.46 -14.34 13.30
N TYR A 333 1.16 -14.07 13.13
CA TYR A 333 0.56 -12.74 13.35
C TYR A 333 0.72 -12.27 14.79
N ARG A 334 0.51 -13.14 15.78
CA ARG A 334 0.69 -12.80 17.20
C ARG A 334 2.15 -12.48 17.52
N ASN A 335 3.07 -13.31 17.05
CA ASN A 335 4.51 -13.12 17.26
C ASN A 335 5.00 -11.83 16.59
N ALA A 336 4.57 -11.56 15.37
CA ALA A 336 4.90 -10.34 14.65
C ALA A 336 4.35 -9.11 15.38
N SER A 337 3.08 -9.13 15.81
CA SER A 337 2.49 -8.03 16.58
C SER A 337 3.25 -7.77 17.89
N SER A 338 3.67 -8.81 18.61
CA SER A 338 4.46 -8.69 19.84
C SER A 338 5.84 -8.10 19.58
N SER A 339 6.58 -8.65 18.62
CA SER A 339 7.95 -8.22 18.29
C SER A 339 7.98 -6.77 17.80
N ILE A 340 7.05 -6.40 16.90
CA ILE A 340 6.96 -5.04 16.36
C ILE A 340 6.44 -4.06 17.41
N GLY A 341 5.53 -4.50 18.31
CA GLY A 341 5.09 -3.72 19.45
C GLY A 341 6.23 -3.38 20.43
N ASN A 342 7.15 -4.31 20.65
CA ASN A 342 8.36 -4.06 21.46
C ASN A 342 9.27 -3.02 20.82
N ILE A 343 9.38 -3.00 19.47
CA ILE A 343 10.14 -1.98 18.74
C ILE A 343 9.51 -0.61 18.94
N PHE A 344 8.18 -0.51 18.80
CA PHE A 344 7.45 0.73 19.05
C PHE A 344 7.69 1.29 20.47
N ASN A 345 7.64 0.43 21.49
CA ASN A 345 7.86 0.83 22.88
C ASN A 345 9.31 1.28 23.17
N ARG A 346 10.30 0.79 22.41
CA ARG A 346 11.69 1.20 22.56
C ARG A 346 11.99 2.60 22.04
N VAL A 347 11.13 3.16 21.20
CA VAL A 347 11.31 4.51 20.62
C VAL A 347 11.33 5.58 21.70
N GLU A 348 10.49 5.49 22.72
CA GLU A 348 10.51 6.45 23.85
C GLU A 348 11.87 6.50 24.53
N GLY A 349 12.48 5.34 24.80
CA GLY A 349 13.81 5.25 25.42
C GLY A 349 14.91 5.85 24.54
N ILE A 350 14.79 5.74 23.21
CA ILE A 350 15.76 6.31 22.25
C ILE A 350 15.57 7.83 22.15
N SER A 351 14.32 8.29 22.16
CA SER A 351 13.98 9.72 22.18
C SER A 351 14.57 10.41 23.43
N ALA A 352 14.36 9.81 24.60
CA ALA A 352 14.89 10.32 25.87
C ALA A 352 16.43 10.43 25.91
N LYS A 353 17.15 9.60 25.13
CA LYS A 353 18.63 9.63 25.00
C LYS A 353 19.14 10.56 23.89
N GLY A 354 18.28 11.29 23.19
CA GLY A 354 18.67 12.23 22.13
C GLY A 354 19.00 11.57 20.80
N PHE A 355 18.38 10.45 20.45
CA PHE A 355 18.50 9.77 19.16
C PHE A 355 19.94 9.38 18.79
N LEU A 356 20.64 8.68 19.69
CA LEU A 356 22.00 8.22 19.45
C LEU A 356 22.08 7.35 18.20
N LYS A 357 23.14 7.54 17.42
CA LYS A 357 23.39 6.81 16.16
C LYS A 357 23.30 5.28 16.33
N SER A 358 23.94 4.75 17.35
CA SER A 358 23.96 3.30 17.64
C SER A 358 22.55 2.76 17.88
N ASP A 359 21.77 3.47 18.71
CA ASP A 359 20.43 3.06 19.09
C ASP A 359 19.46 3.14 17.90
N ALA A 360 19.56 4.18 17.07
CA ALA A 360 18.75 4.35 15.85
C ALA A 360 19.04 3.25 14.81
N LEU A 361 20.32 2.91 14.58
CA LEU A 361 20.71 1.87 13.63
C LEU A 361 20.34 0.47 14.11
N LEU A 362 20.50 0.17 15.42
CA LEU A 362 20.02 -1.08 16.00
C LEU A 362 18.49 -1.21 15.91
N LEU A 363 17.77 -0.13 16.21
CA LEU A 363 16.32 -0.12 16.06
C LEU A 363 15.89 -0.43 14.62
N MET A 364 16.57 0.18 13.63
CA MET A 364 16.32 -0.09 12.22
C MET A 364 16.59 -1.55 11.84
N ALA A 365 17.69 -2.11 12.33
CA ALA A 365 18.05 -3.53 12.08
C ALA A 365 17.00 -4.47 12.69
N ASP A 366 16.62 -4.25 13.95
CA ASP A 366 15.60 -5.04 14.65
C ASP A 366 14.23 -4.92 13.97
N TYR A 367 13.85 -3.71 13.55
CA TYR A 367 12.60 -3.46 12.82
C TYR A 367 12.58 -4.23 11.49
N ASN A 368 13.63 -4.14 10.69
CA ASN A 368 13.71 -4.86 9.43
C ASN A 368 13.63 -6.39 9.63
N SER A 369 14.34 -6.92 10.63
CA SER A 369 14.28 -8.35 10.97
C SER A 369 12.87 -8.79 11.43
N ALA A 370 12.19 -7.96 12.23
CA ALA A 370 10.85 -8.27 12.71
C ALA A 370 9.83 -8.28 11.56
N ILE A 371 9.94 -7.31 10.63
CA ILE A 371 9.05 -7.23 9.47
C ILE A 371 9.28 -8.39 8.49
N GLU A 372 10.51 -8.78 8.22
CA GLU A 372 10.81 -9.92 7.35
C GLU A 372 10.19 -11.23 7.83
N LYS A 373 10.13 -11.42 9.14
CA LYS A 373 9.51 -12.59 9.78
C LYS A 373 7.98 -12.47 9.89
N ALA A 374 7.44 -11.25 9.81
CA ALA A 374 6.00 -11.04 9.95
C ALA A 374 5.26 -11.56 8.71
N PRO A 375 4.13 -12.22 8.77
CA PRO A 375 3.35 -12.61 7.59
C PRO A 375 2.76 -11.38 6.87
N ALA A 376 2.41 -11.50 5.60
CA ALA A 376 1.66 -10.46 4.90
C ALA A 376 0.32 -10.25 5.61
N THR A 377 -0.14 -8.99 5.73
CA THR A 377 -1.43 -8.69 6.35
C THR A 377 -2.56 -9.34 5.58
N LEU A 378 -3.63 -9.72 6.29
CA LEU A 378 -4.82 -10.21 5.58
C LEU A 378 -5.44 -9.06 4.78
N PRO A 379 -5.85 -9.31 3.53
CA PRO A 379 -6.57 -8.34 2.73
C PRO A 379 -7.81 -7.83 3.48
N PHE A 380 -8.22 -6.61 3.15
CA PHE A 380 -9.34 -5.91 3.79
C PHE A 380 -9.09 -5.47 5.25
N VAL A 381 -8.17 -6.06 6.01
CA VAL A 381 -7.87 -5.64 7.40
C VAL A 381 -7.46 -4.17 7.44
N TYR A 382 -6.63 -3.72 6.48
CA TYR A 382 -6.26 -2.33 6.37
C TYR A 382 -7.49 -1.42 6.21
N ILE A 383 -8.37 -1.73 5.27
CA ILE A 383 -9.58 -0.94 4.97
C ILE A 383 -10.50 -0.88 6.20
N LEU A 384 -10.68 -2.01 6.89
CA LEU A 384 -11.54 -2.10 8.08
C LEU A 384 -10.98 -1.31 9.28
N CYS A 385 -9.65 -1.25 9.41
CA CYS A 385 -9.00 -0.65 10.58
C CYS A 385 -8.54 0.80 10.35
N GLN A 386 -8.36 1.25 9.10
CA GLN A 386 -7.72 2.51 8.74
C GLN A 386 -8.31 3.72 9.48
N LYS A 387 -9.62 3.93 9.45
CA LYS A 387 -10.28 5.08 10.12
C LYS A 387 -9.99 5.12 11.62
N LYS A 388 -10.05 3.96 12.29
CA LYS A 388 -9.81 3.83 13.72
C LYS A 388 -8.33 4.05 14.07
N LEU A 389 -7.43 3.51 13.25
CA LEU A 389 -5.98 3.63 13.46
C LEU A 389 -5.51 5.06 13.20
N ASN A 390 -5.99 5.73 12.14
CA ASN A 390 -5.70 7.14 11.88
C ASN A 390 -6.10 8.03 13.06
N LYS A 391 -7.31 7.83 13.62
CA LYS A 391 -7.76 8.60 14.78
C LYS A 391 -6.85 8.38 15.99
N LYS A 392 -6.48 7.13 16.27
CA LYS A 392 -5.59 6.80 17.40
C LYS A 392 -4.19 7.35 17.21
N TRP A 393 -3.63 7.26 16.00
CA TRP A 393 -2.32 7.80 15.67
C TRP A 393 -2.29 9.31 15.86
N ARG A 394 -3.30 10.02 15.35
CA ARG A 394 -3.41 11.47 15.54
C ARG A 394 -3.45 11.85 17.02
N THR A 395 -4.29 11.18 17.82
CA THR A 395 -4.35 11.43 19.28
C THR A 395 -3.01 11.17 19.95
N TYR A 396 -2.30 10.08 19.60
CA TYR A 396 -0.98 9.77 20.13
C TYR A 396 0.05 10.87 19.75
N SER A 397 0.09 11.27 18.49
CA SER A 397 1.00 12.33 18.00
C SER A 397 0.73 13.67 18.69
N GLU A 398 -0.55 14.03 18.90
CA GLU A 398 -0.92 15.26 19.62
C GLU A 398 -0.52 15.23 21.09
N MET A 399 -0.61 14.06 21.77
CA MET A 399 -0.15 13.90 23.15
C MET A 399 1.37 14.03 23.27
N LYS A 400 2.11 13.44 22.32
CA LYS A 400 3.57 13.51 22.27
C LYS A 400 4.06 14.96 22.13
N LEU A 401 3.43 15.73 21.22
CA LEU A 401 3.76 17.15 21.03
C LEU A 401 3.43 18.05 22.23
N LYS A 402 2.48 17.64 23.09
CA LYS A 402 2.13 18.38 24.31
C LYS A 402 3.01 18.02 25.51
N GLY A 403 3.70 16.89 25.43
CA GLY A 403 4.62 16.42 26.49
C GLY A 403 6.07 16.81 26.29
N GLU A 404 6.41 17.32 25.09
CA GLU A 404 7.68 18.00 24.78
C GLU A 404 7.52 19.52 25.03
#